data_40b18955c53c88fd6fb9d0b5c8ad0505
#
_entry.id   40b18955c53c88fd6fb9d0b5c8ad0505
#
_cell.length_a   1.000
_cell.length_b   1.000
_cell.length_c   1.000
_cell.angle_alpha   90.00
_cell.angle_beta   90.00
_cell.angle_gamma   90.00
#
_symmetry.space_group_name_H-M   'P 1'
#
loop_
_entity.id
_entity.type
_entity.pdbx_description
1 polymer ?
#
loop_
_entity_poly.entity_id
_entity_poly.type
_entity_poly.pdbx_seq_one_letter_code
_entity_poly.pdbx_strand_id
1 'polypeptide(L)'
;MIPKKIHYVWLGGGKQTPSVTQCINSWRKVMPDYEIKCWSENNFDIDSVPWVKEAIEHCKWSLASDYIRHYAIYTEGGIYMDTDVMVYKSFDEFLNNGFFTSVEFHPALFEAHGKKDINKDGVPLKEGNEVCGLGMLAALFGAEKGNPFIKECMDFFGTRHFVGEDGGLFMDLINPSVMPMLAVKHGFRYIDKEQIISNGIHIYPSWVFAGNSATRRVDSYSMHFCDSSWRDYSFPRKIKRWLVTHYPALFRKM
;
A
#
# COMPACT_ATOMS: atom_id res chain seq x y z
N MET A 1 14.63 -8.72 -12.91
CA MET A 1 14.14 -7.34 -13.21
C MET A 1 12.63 -7.30 -13.12
N ILE A 2 12.09 -6.32 -12.44
CA ILE A 2 10.65 -6.11 -12.27
C ILE A 2 10.02 -5.73 -13.63
N PRO A 3 8.94 -6.42 -14.07
CA PRO A 3 8.29 -6.09 -15.34
C PRO A 3 7.67 -4.69 -15.34
N LYS A 4 7.64 -4.03 -16.51
CA LYS A 4 6.91 -2.77 -16.73
C LYS A 4 5.40 -3.01 -16.77
N LYS A 5 4.85 -3.42 -15.63
CA LYS A 5 3.44 -3.74 -15.44
C LYS A 5 2.95 -3.13 -14.13
N ILE A 6 1.83 -2.44 -14.19
CA ILE A 6 1.15 -1.84 -13.04
C ILE A 6 -0.10 -2.64 -12.75
N HIS A 7 -0.26 -3.07 -11.51
CA HIS A 7 -1.45 -3.75 -11.01
C HIS A 7 -2.22 -2.86 -10.06
N TYR A 8 -3.52 -2.86 -10.17
CA TYR A 8 -4.43 -2.29 -9.18
C TYR A 8 -5.65 -3.18 -9.00
N VAL A 9 -6.34 -3.02 -7.88
CA VAL A 9 -7.55 -3.80 -7.56
C VAL A 9 -8.75 -2.87 -7.56
N TRP A 10 -9.84 -3.31 -8.23
CA TRP A 10 -11.13 -2.63 -8.23
C TRP A 10 -12.25 -3.63 -8.08
N LEU A 11 -12.86 -3.69 -6.89
CA LEU A 11 -13.91 -4.63 -6.51
C LEU A 11 -15.25 -3.91 -6.28
N GLY A 12 -16.35 -4.68 -6.26
CA GLY A 12 -17.70 -4.18 -5.98
C GLY A 12 -18.39 -3.55 -7.17
N GLY A 13 -17.84 -3.62 -8.38
CA GLY A 13 -18.50 -3.21 -9.65
C GLY A 13 -18.88 -1.73 -9.77
N GLY A 14 -18.55 -0.89 -8.78
CA GLY A 14 -18.86 0.54 -8.78
C GLY A 14 -18.08 1.32 -9.82
N LYS A 15 -18.64 2.46 -10.28
CA LYS A 15 -17.91 3.38 -11.17
C LYS A 15 -16.72 4.01 -10.43
N GLN A 16 -15.57 4.09 -11.11
CA GLN A 16 -14.41 4.82 -10.62
C GLN A 16 -14.75 6.31 -10.45
N THR A 17 -14.35 6.88 -9.31
CA THR A 17 -14.55 8.30 -9.05
C THR A 17 -13.64 9.16 -9.95
N PRO A 18 -13.94 10.45 -10.16
CA PRO A 18 -13.05 11.34 -10.91
C PRO A 18 -11.61 11.38 -10.37
N SER A 19 -11.42 11.30 -9.04
CA SER A 19 -10.08 11.28 -8.43
C SER A 19 -9.30 10.00 -8.78
N VAL A 20 -9.95 8.83 -8.72
CA VAL A 20 -9.38 7.55 -9.15
C VAL A 20 -8.98 7.61 -10.62
N THR A 21 -9.89 8.09 -11.48
CA THR A 21 -9.60 8.24 -12.91
C THR A 21 -8.41 9.17 -13.15
N GLN A 22 -8.29 10.27 -12.40
CA GLN A 22 -7.16 11.19 -12.49
C GLN A 22 -5.84 10.55 -12.09
N CYS A 23 -5.82 9.76 -11.02
CA CYS A 23 -4.63 9.01 -10.59
C CYS A 23 -4.20 8.02 -11.68
N ILE A 24 -5.10 7.17 -12.17
CA ILE A 24 -4.80 6.19 -13.22
C ILE A 24 -4.34 6.88 -14.52
N ASN A 25 -4.91 8.02 -14.89
CA ASN A 25 -4.46 8.80 -16.04
C ASN A 25 -3.05 9.35 -15.84
N SER A 26 -2.64 9.69 -14.62
CA SER A 26 -1.25 10.08 -14.34
C SER A 26 -0.26 8.94 -14.64
N TRP A 27 -0.63 7.68 -14.32
CA TRP A 27 0.20 6.51 -14.61
C TRP A 27 0.41 6.34 -16.12
N ARG A 28 -0.68 6.40 -16.92
CA ARG A 28 -0.62 6.31 -18.39
C ARG A 28 0.22 7.42 -19.01
N LYS A 29 0.12 8.63 -18.44
CA LYS A 29 0.85 9.79 -18.94
C LYS A 29 2.35 9.71 -18.67
N VAL A 30 2.73 9.28 -17.48
CA VAL A 30 4.12 9.29 -17.00
C VAL A 30 4.87 8.03 -17.39
N MET A 31 4.17 6.90 -17.50
CA MET A 31 4.70 5.56 -17.82
C MET A 31 3.91 4.94 -18.98
N PRO A 32 3.97 5.53 -20.19
CA PRO A 32 3.13 5.12 -21.33
C PRO A 32 3.48 3.72 -21.86
N ASP A 33 4.66 3.21 -21.55
CA ASP A 33 5.18 1.90 -21.95
C ASP A 33 4.92 0.80 -20.90
N TYR A 34 4.20 1.14 -19.82
CA TYR A 34 3.79 0.15 -18.82
C TYR A 34 2.40 -0.42 -19.16
N GLU A 35 2.27 -1.74 -19.09
CA GLU A 35 0.97 -2.39 -19.09
C GLU A 35 0.23 -2.04 -17.79
N ILE A 36 -1.06 -1.69 -17.86
CA ILE A 36 -1.89 -1.44 -16.67
C ILE A 36 -2.98 -2.49 -16.59
N LYS A 37 -2.95 -3.31 -15.53
CA LYS A 37 -3.89 -4.41 -15.30
C LYS A 37 -4.77 -4.14 -14.07
N CYS A 38 -6.08 -4.15 -14.28
CA CYS A 38 -7.09 -4.14 -13.22
C CYS A 38 -7.40 -5.57 -12.78
N TRP A 39 -7.33 -5.82 -11.49
CA TRP A 39 -7.83 -7.04 -10.87
C TRP A 39 -9.22 -6.79 -10.29
N SER A 40 -10.14 -7.70 -10.56
CA SER A 40 -11.54 -7.63 -10.15
C SER A 40 -12.14 -9.03 -10.05
N GLU A 41 -13.39 -9.11 -9.69
CA GLU A 41 -14.17 -10.34 -9.66
C GLU A 41 -14.21 -11.08 -11.01
N ASN A 42 -13.90 -10.39 -12.11
CA ASN A 42 -13.94 -10.99 -13.44
C ASN A 42 -12.67 -11.78 -13.81
N ASN A 43 -11.57 -11.56 -13.10
CA ASN A 43 -10.27 -12.15 -13.44
C ASN A 43 -9.47 -12.66 -12.23
N PHE A 44 -10.07 -12.65 -11.05
CA PHE A 44 -9.57 -13.31 -9.84
C PHE A 44 -10.61 -14.30 -9.34
N ASP A 45 -10.20 -15.53 -9.06
CA ASP A 45 -11.08 -16.57 -8.50
C ASP A 45 -11.29 -16.29 -6.99
N ILE A 46 -12.40 -15.62 -6.69
CA ILE A 46 -12.77 -15.20 -5.33
C ILE A 46 -12.93 -16.39 -4.39
N ASP A 47 -13.49 -17.50 -4.90
CA ASP A 47 -13.79 -18.69 -4.10
C ASP A 47 -12.52 -19.47 -3.72
N SER A 48 -11.41 -19.22 -4.40
CA SER A 48 -10.13 -19.91 -4.13
C SER A 48 -9.46 -19.52 -2.81
N VAL A 49 -9.87 -18.40 -2.19
CA VAL A 49 -9.23 -17.86 -0.98
C VAL A 49 -10.29 -17.43 0.03
N PRO A 50 -10.42 -18.13 1.18
CA PRO A 50 -11.42 -17.80 2.21
C PRO A 50 -11.41 -16.33 2.65
N TRP A 51 -10.22 -15.77 2.93
CA TRP A 51 -10.06 -14.35 3.27
C TRP A 51 -10.74 -13.42 2.28
N VAL A 52 -10.49 -13.62 0.98
CA VAL A 52 -11.02 -12.75 -0.09
C VAL A 52 -12.52 -12.88 -0.19
N LYS A 53 -13.02 -14.13 -0.21
CA LYS A 53 -14.45 -14.43 -0.30
C LYS A 53 -15.22 -13.77 0.84
N GLU A 54 -14.82 -14.04 2.06
CA GLU A 54 -15.48 -13.55 3.26
C GLU A 54 -15.41 -12.01 3.37
N ALA A 55 -14.28 -11.41 3.01
CA ALA A 55 -14.15 -9.94 3.00
C ALA A 55 -15.09 -9.30 1.94
N ILE A 56 -15.26 -9.93 0.78
CA ILE A 56 -16.20 -9.47 -0.27
C ILE A 56 -17.65 -9.61 0.20
N GLU A 57 -18.02 -10.74 0.79
CA GLU A 57 -19.37 -10.97 1.33
C GLU A 57 -19.76 -9.92 2.38
N HIS A 58 -18.77 -9.40 3.13
CA HIS A 58 -18.96 -8.32 4.10
C HIS A 58 -18.72 -6.91 3.53
N CYS A 59 -18.62 -6.74 2.20
CA CYS A 59 -18.36 -5.46 1.53
C CYS A 59 -17.07 -4.77 2.01
N LYS A 60 -16.03 -5.54 2.41
CA LYS A 60 -14.74 -5.04 2.85
C LYS A 60 -13.71 -5.10 1.72
N TRP A 61 -13.98 -4.39 0.63
CA TRP A 61 -13.22 -4.43 -0.62
C TRP A 61 -11.73 -4.17 -0.45
N SER A 62 -11.35 -3.22 0.42
CA SER A 62 -9.93 -2.92 0.69
C SER A 62 -9.21 -4.09 1.36
N LEU A 63 -9.88 -4.81 2.27
CA LEU A 63 -9.30 -5.97 2.95
C LEU A 63 -9.21 -7.19 2.03
N ALA A 64 -10.19 -7.38 1.14
CA ALA A 64 -10.07 -8.36 0.06
C ALA A 64 -8.87 -8.04 -0.84
N SER A 65 -8.63 -6.75 -1.14
CA SER A 65 -7.49 -6.32 -1.95
C SER A 65 -6.14 -6.57 -1.27
N ASP A 66 -6.07 -6.71 0.06
CA ASP A 66 -4.82 -6.99 0.77
C ASP A 66 -4.19 -8.33 0.39
N TYR A 67 -4.99 -9.34 0.05
CA TYR A 67 -4.48 -10.58 -0.57
C TYR A 67 -4.20 -10.40 -2.06
N ILE A 68 -5.16 -9.86 -2.81
CA ILE A 68 -5.10 -9.82 -4.29
C ILE A 68 -3.89 -9.03 -4.78
N ARG A 69 -3.49 -7.94 -4.10
CA ARG A 69 -2.29 -7.16 -4.45
C ARG A 69 -1.01 -7.99 -4.39
N HIS A 70 -0.87 -8.84 -3.38
CA HIS A 70 0.28 -9.73 -3.25
C HIS A 70 0.23 -10.87 -4.27
N TYR A 71 -0.96 -11.45 -4.49
CA TYR A 71 -1.17 -12.47 -5.51
C TYR A 71 -0.78 -11.96 -6.91
N ALA A 72 -1.19 -10.75 -7.28
CA ALA A 72 -0.88 -10.13 -8.55
C ALA A 72 0.64 -10.01 -8.76
N ILE A 73 1.34 -9.48 -7.78
CA ILE A 73 2.79 -9.30 -7.85
C ILE A 73 3.53 -10.63 -7.77
N TYR A 74 3.09 -11.57 -6.93
CA TYR A 74 3.71 -12.88 -6.86
C TYR A 74 3.63 -13.66 -8.18
N THR A 75 2.46 -13.63 -8.81
CA THR A 75 2.19 -14.42 -10.03
C THR A 75 2.74 -13.80 -11.30
N GLU A 76 2.79 -12.47 -11.40
CA GLU A 76 3.16 -11.77 -12.64
C GLU A 76 4.40 -10.89 -12.49
N GLY A 77 4.79 -10.50 -11.29
CA GLY A 77 5.74 -9.42 -11.05
C GLY A 77 5.14 -8.06 -11.42
N GLY A 78 5.90 -6.98 -11.24
CA GLY A 78 5.46 -5.63 -11.58
C GLY A 78 5.31 -4.74 -10.37
N ILE A 79 4.49 -3.71 -10.49
CA ILE A 79 4.27 -2.69 -9.46
C ILE A 79 2.79 -2.68 -9.09
N TYR A 80 2.48 -2.84 -7.82
CA TYR A 80 1.14 -2.60 -7.29
C TYR A 80 0.98 -1.12 -6.92
N MET A 81 -0.17 -0.56 -7.25
CA MET A 81 -0.56 0.77 -6.79
C MET A 81 -2.03 0.79 -6.36
N ASP A 82 -2.30 1.44 -5.22
CA ASP A 82 -3.67 1.81 -4.84
C ASP A 82 -4.22 2.86 -5.81
N THR A 83 -5.52 2.84 -6.04
CA THR A 83 -6.18 3.67 -7.06
C THR A 83 -6.17 5.18 -6.75
N ASP A 84 -5.72 5.56 -5.57
CA ASP A 84 -5.55 6.95 -5.11
C ASP A 84 -4.07 7.37 -5.01
N VAL A 85 -3.19 6.68 -5.73
CA VAL A 85 -1.78 7.06 -5.91
C VAL A 85 -1.62 7.92 -7.17
N MET A 86 -1.19 9.17 -7.01
CA MET A 86 -0.81 10.06 -8.10
C MET A 86 0.68 9.89 -8.43
N VAL A 87 1.01 9.72 -9.71
CA VAL A 87 2.40 9.55 -10.18
C VAL A 87 2.89 10.82 -10.87
N TYR A 88 4.15 11.20 -10.57
CA TYR A 88 4.82 12.40 -11.09
C TYR A 88 6.06 12.09 -11.95
N LYS A 89 6.75 10.95 -11.69
CA LYS A 89 7.97 10.52 -12.39
C LYS A 89 7.90 9.03 -12.69
N SER A 90 8.59 8.56 -13.75
CA SER A 90 8.71 7.13 -14.08
C SER A 90 9.40 6.35 -12.95
N PHE A 91 9.02 5.08 -12.82
CA PHE A 91 9.62 4.15 -11.87
C PHE A 91 10.73 3.28 -12.48
N ASP A 92 11.22 3.62 -13.67
CA ASP A 92 12.23 2.82 -14.40
C ASP A 92 13.49 2.53 -13.57
N GLU A 93 13.96 3.48 -12.76
CA GLU A 93 15.16 3.31 -11.95
C GLU A 93 15.00 2.28 -10.81
N PHE A 94 13.76 1.96 -10.42
CA PHE A 94 13.47 1.00 -9.35
C PHE A 94 13.33 -0.45 -9.85
N LEU A 95 13.25 -0.68 -11.17
CA LEU A 95 12.96 -1.99 -11.76
C LEU A 95 14.06 -3.02 -11.59
N ASN A 96 15.29 -2.60 -11.25
CA ASN A 96 16.41 -3.50 -11.00
C ASN A 96 16.44 -4.06 -9.56
N ASN A 97 15.55 -3.62 -8.69
CA ASN A 97 15.41 -4.21 -7.35
C ASN A 97 14.71 -5.57 -7.40
N GLY A 98 15.01 -6.45 -6.45
CA GLY A 98 14.22 -7.68 -6.25
C GLY A 98 12.82 -7.37 -5.70
N PHE A 99 12.76 -6.42 -4.77
CA PHE A 99 11.57 -5.80 -4.21
C PHE A 99 11.86 -4.34 -3.87
N PHE A 100 10.89 -3.45 -4.07
CA PHE A 100 10.99 -2.07 -3.59
C PHE A 100 9.67 -1.52 -3.04
N THR A 101 9.80 -0.63 -2.09
CA THR A 101 8.76 0.28 -1.60
C THR A 101 9.43 1.47 -0.90
N SER A 102 8.67 2.30 -0.18
CA SER A 102 9.21 3.30 0.74
C SER A 102 8.69 3.10 2.15
N VAL A 103 9.30 3.79 3.08
CA VAL A 103 8.74 3.97 4.41
C VAL A 103 7.40 4.70 4.28
N GLU A 104 6.36 4.24 4.98
CA GLU A 104 5.14 5.00 5.23
C GLU A 104 5.30 5.72 6.57
N PHE A 105 5.25 7.05 6.57
CA PHE A 105 5.47 7.84 7.76
C PHE A 105 4.40 8.90 7.96
N HIS A 106 3.73 8.85 9.10
CA HIS A 106 2.75 9.82 9.58
C HIS A 106 3.28 10.47 10.86
N PRO A 107 4.07 11.57 10.76
CA PRO A 107 4.84 12.12 11.87
C PRO A 107 4.02 12.38 13.14
N ALA A 108 2.84 12.98 13.01
CA ALA A 108 1.98 13.30 14.14
C ALA A 108 1.44 12.05 14.86
N LEU A 109 1.09 10.99 14.10
CA LEU A 109 0.63 9.73 14.68
C LEU A 109 1.77 8.98 15.36
N PHE A 110 2.93 8.96 14.74
CA PHE A 110 4.13 8.33 15.29
C PHE A 110 4.56 8.98 16.61
N GLU A 111 4.68 10.29 16.65
CA GLU A 111 5.04 11.01 17.89
C GLU A 111 4.01 10.78 19.01
N ALA A 112 2.71 10.73 18.66
CA ALA A 112 1.65 10.56 19.65
C ALA A 112 1.53 9.11 20.16
N HIS A 113 1.77 8.10 19.31
CA HIS A 113 1.38 6.72 19.61
C HIS A 113 2.47 5.68 19.33
N GLY A 114 3.27 5.81 18.26
CA GLY A 114 4.19 4.76 17.80
C GLY A 114 5.58 4.81 18.41
N LYS A 115 6.08 5.99 18.75
CA LYS A 115 7.46 6.21 19.22
C LYS A 115 7.82 5.41 20.48
N LYS A 116 6.86 5.18 21.36
CA LYS A 116 7.00 4.40 22.59
C LYS A 116 7.15 2.88 22.35
N ASP A 117 6.78 2.39 21.16
CA ASP A 117 6.73 0.97 20.83
C ASP A 117 8.03 0.45 20.20
N ILE A 118 9.01 1.34 20.00
CA ILE A 118 10.33 1.00 19.43
C ILE A 118 11.47 1.53 20.32
N ASN A 119 12.64 0.89 20.18
CA ASN A 119 13.87 1.40 20.78
C ASN A 119 14.52 2.49 19.89
N LYS A 120 15.66 3.05 20.33
CA LYS A 120 16.42 4.09 19.60
C LYS A 120 16.91 3.67 18.22
N ASP A 121 17.02 2.37 17.97
CA ASP A 121 17.50 1.78 16.72
C ASP A 121 16.34 1.36 15.79
N GLY A 122 15.09 1.72 16.13
CA GLY A 122 13.89 1.39 15.36
C GLY A 122 13.46 -0.07 15.45
N VAL A 123 13.90 -0.78 16.48
CA VAL A 123 13.48 -2.17 16.72
C VAL A 123 12.23 -2.16 17.60
N PRO A 124 11.16 -2.90 17.24
CA PRO A 124 9.99 -3.03 18.08
C PRO A 124 10.35 -3.59 19.47
N LEU A 125 9.77 -3.02 20.52
CA LEU A 125 9.95 -3.50 21.90
C LEU A 125 9.21 -4.80 22.18
N LYS A 126 8.21 -5.11 21.37
CA LYS A 126 7.44 -6.35 21.44
C LYS A 126 7.28 -6.91 20.04
N GLU A 127 7.60 -8.19 19.88
CA GLU A 127 7.47 -8.90 18.60
C GLU A 127 6.01 -8.93 18.13
N GLY A 128 5.82 -8.73 16.82
CA GLY A 128 4.48 -8.73 16.20
C GLY A 128 3.64 -7.48 16.45
N ASN A 129 4.15 -6.48 17.17
CA ASN A 129 3.43 -5.23 17.37
C ASN A 129 3.47 -4.34 16.11
N GLU A 130 2.33 -3.74 15.83
CA GLU A 130 2.24 -2.59 14.93
C GLU A 130 2.89 -1.37 15.56
N VAL A 131 3.65 -0.61 14.78
CA VAL A 131 4.18 0.70 15.18
C VAL A 131 3.33 1.79 14.53
N CYS A 132 2.50 2.43 15.32
CA CYS A 132 1.55 3.41 14.81
C CYS A 132 2.26 4.57 14.11
N GLY A 133 1.85 4.86 12.88
CA GLY A 133 2.35 6.00 12.10
C GLY A 133 3.72 5.83 11.46
N LEU A 134 4.35 4.65 11.56
CA LEU A 134 5.61 4.34 10.88
C LEU A 134 5.62 2.88 10.43
N GLY A 135 5.84 2.64 9.14
CA GLY A 135 5.81 1.30 8.56
C GLY A 135 6.35 1.26 7.14
N MET A 136 5.84 0.33 6.33
CA MET A 136 6.13 0.21 4.91
C MET A 136 4.92 0.63 4.08
N LEU A 137 5.14 1.35 2.98
CA LEU A 137 4.05 1.83 2.11
C LEU A 137 3.43 0.65 1.36
N ALA A 138 2.26 0.22 1.81
CA ALA A 138 1.48 -0.85 1.21
C ALA A 138 0.65 -0.40 -0.01
N ALA A 139 0.50 0.90 -0.19
CA ALA A 139 -0.23 1.49 -1.31
C ALA A 139 0.61 1.53 -2.61
N LEU A 140 1.93 1.35 -2.52
CA LEU A 140 2.83 1.27 -3.66
C LEU A 140 4.04 0.39 -3.33
N PHE A 141 4.22 -0.68 -4.08
CA PHE A 141 5.41 -1.53 -4.02
C PHE A 141 5.59 -2.29 -5.34
N GLY A 142 6.81 -2.68 -5.63
CA GLY A 142 7.12 -3.50 -6.80
C GLY A 142 8.00 -4.68 -6.45
N ALA A 143 7.82 -5.79 -7.17
CA ALA A 143 8.71 -6.95 -7.04
C ALA A 143 8.79 -7.79 -8.32
N GLU A 144 9.84 -8.60 -8.40
CA GLU A 144 9.96 -9.66 -9.40
C GLU A 144 8.91 -10.74 -9.15
N LYS A 145 8.49 -11.40 -10.23
CA LYS A 145 7.61 -12.58 -10.14
C LYS A 145 8.24 -13.64 -9.23
N GLY A 146 7.42 -14.24 -8.37
CA GLY A 146 7.85 -15.28 -7.43
C GLY A 146 8.69 -14.77 -6.26
N ASN A 147 8.70 -13.46 -5.98
CA ASN A 147 9.47 -12.88 -4.89
C ASN A 147 9.08 -13.50 -3.54
N PRO A 148 10.05 -13.99 -2.73
CA PRO A 148 9.77 -14.71 -1.49
C PRO A 148 9.11 -13.86 -0.41
N PHE A 149 9.44 -12.57 -0.32
CA PHE A 149 8.82 -11.67 0.65
C PHE A 149 7.34 -11.40 0.30
N ILE A 150 7.03 -11.25 -1.00
CA ILE A 150 5.63 -11.16 -1.47
C ILE A 150 4.86 -12.43 -1.15
N LYS A 151 5.52 -13.62 -1.28
CA LYS A 151 4.91 -14.90 -0.89
C LYS A 151 4.53 -14.93 0.58
N GLU A 152 5.41 -14.46 1.46
CA GLU A 152 5.14 -14.39 2.89
C GLU A 152 3.95 -13.46 3.21
N CYS A 153 3.90 -12.28 2.57
CA CYS A 153 2.77 -11.36 2.72
C CYS A 153 1.45 -11.97 2.22
N MET A 154 1.50 -12.65 1.07
CA MET A 154 0.35 -13.33 0.50
C MET A 154 -0.14 -14.46 1.41
N ASP A 155 0.77 -15.28 1.94
CA ASP A 155 0.44 -16.40 2.82
C ASP A 155 -0.15 -15.94 4.15
N PHE A 156 0.26 -14.78 4.65
CA PHE A 156 -0.33 -14.21 5.87
C PHE A 156 -1.85 -14.10 5.76
N PHE A 157 -2.37 -13.60 4.64
CA PHE A 157 -3.81 -13.50 4.40
C PHE A 157 -4.40 -14.82 3.90
N GLY A 158 -3.69 -15.53 2.99
CA GLY A 158 -4.18 -16.73 2.32
C GLY A 158 -4.42 -17.94 3.23
N THR A 159 -3.79 -17.98 4.40
CA THR A 159 -3.95 -19.05 5.40
C THR A 159 -4.94 -18.71 6.51
N ARG A 160 -5.65 -17.58 6.40
CA ARG A 160 -6.57 -17.07 7.43
C ARG A 160 -7.98 -16.94 6.91
N HIS A 161 -8.92 -16.98 7.84
CA HIS A 161 -10.29 -16.54 7.63
C HIS A 161 -10.41 -15.05 7.99
N PHE A 162 -11.22 -14.31 7.23
CA PHE A 162 -11.59 -12.95 7.56
C PHE A 162 -12.67 -12.89 8.63
N VAL A 163 -13.51 -13.92 8.69
CA VAL A 163 -14.53 -14.10 9.73
C VAL A 163 -14.02 -15.11 10.75
N GLY A 164 -13.92 -14.71 12.01
CA GLY A 164 -13.53 -15.59 13.11
C GLY A 164 -14.62 -16.62 13.47
N GLU A 165 -14.25 -17.63 14.23
CA GLU A 165 -15.19 -18.66 14.71
C GLU A 165 -16.36 -18.09 15.54
N ASP A 166 -16.14 -16.95 16.18
CA ASP A 166 -17.15 -16.21 16.94
C ASP A 166 -18.01 -15.28 16.06
N GLY A 167 -17.80 -15.26 14.75
CA GLY A 167 -18.45 -14.37 13.79
C GLY A 167 -17.86 -12.94 13.76
N GLY A 168 -16.82 -12.66 14.56
CA GLY A 168 -16.12 -11.37 14.54
C GLY A 168 -15.28 -11.19 13.26
N LEU A 169 -15.19 -9.95 12.77
CA LEU A 169 -14.39 -9.66 11.59
C LEU A 169 -12.93 -9.36 11.99
N PHE A 170 -11.98 -9.96 11.28
CA PHE A 170 -10.56 -9.71 11.47
C PHE A 170 -10.18 -8.32 10.92
N MET A 171 -10.15 -7.31 11.79
CA MET A 171 -9.88 -5.92 11.43
C MET A 171 -8.58 -5.37 12.06
N ASP A 172 -7.90 -6.16 12.88
CA ASP A 172 -6.81 -5.68 13.74
C ASP A 172 -5.50 -5.48 12.96
N LEU A 173 -5.24 -6.31 11.95
CA LEU A 173 -4.02 -6.22 11.13
C LEU A 173 -4.39 -6.10 9.66
N ILE A 174 -4.11 -4.95 9.09
CA ILE A 174 -4.25 -4.64 7.67
C ILE A 174 -2.86 -4.59 7.00
N ASN A 175 -2.81 -4.58 5.69
CA ASN A 175 -1.56 -4.68 4.95
C ASN A 175 -0.47 -3.65 5.36
N PRO A 176 -0.77 -2.37 5.64
CA PRO A 176 0.22 -1.42 6.15
C PRO A 176 0.92 -1.84 7.46
N SER A 177 0.27 -2.69 8.27
CA SER A 177 0.84 -3.24 9.51
C SER A 177 1.53 -4.59 9.27
N VAL A 178 0.98 -5.42 8.37
CA VAL A 178 1.48 -6.78 8.10
C VAL A 178 2.83 -6.75 7.40
N MET A 179 3.00 -5.94 6.35
CA MET A 179 4.26 -5.88 5.60
C MET A 179 5.46 -5.53 6.48
N PRO A 180 5.45 -4.42 7.27
CA PRO A 180 6.60 -4.10 8.13
C PRO A 180 6.80 -5.14 9.24
N MET A 181 5.73 -5.70 9.83
CA MET A 181 5.83 -6.76 10.83
C MET A 181 6.60 -7.97 10.28
N LEU A 182 6.26 -8.43 9.08
CA LEU A 182 6.96 -9.54 8.43
C LEU A 182 8.40 -9.15 8.02
N ALA A 183 8.65 -7.91 7.63
CA ALA A 183 9.96 -7.44 7.21
C ALA A 183 10.97 -7.31 8.37
N VAL A 184 10.53 -7.19 9.62
CA VAL A 184 11.42 -7.11 10.81
C VAL A 184 12.39 -8.29 10.87
N LYS A 185 11.94 -9.52 10.59
CA LYS A 185 12.81 -10.71 10.56
C LYS A 185 13.85 -10.69 9.43
N HIS A 186 13.61 -9.89 8.38
CA HIS A 186 14.54 -9.66 7.29
C HIS A 186 15.49 -8.49 7.54
N GLY A 187 15.36 -7.80 8.67
CA GLY A 187 16.22 -6.70 9.08
C GLY A 187 15.60 -5.31 8.99
N PHE A 188 14.31 -5.19 8.65
CA PHE A 188 13.61 -3.90 8.65
C PHE A 188 13.66 -3.24 10.04
N ARG A 189 13.88 -1.93 10.02
CA ARG A 189 13.81 -1.07 11.19
C ARG A 189 12.79 0.03 10.98
N TYR A 190 12.05 0.36 12.00
CA TYR A 190 11.08 1.45 11.99
C TYR A 190 11.80 2.80 12.09
N ILE A 191 12.47 3.18 11.00
CA ILE A 191 13.17 4.47 10.84
C ILE A 191 12.89 5.01 9.43
N ASP A 192 12.71 6.33 9.29
CA ASP A 192 12.51 6.96 7.98
C ASP A 192 13.86 7.23 7.29
N LYS A 193 14.48 6.15 6.83
CA LYS A 193 15.74 6.15 6.07
C LYS A 193 15.72 5.07 5.01
N GLU A 194 16.60 5.19 4.03
CA GLU A 194 16.85 4.13 3.06
C GLU A 194 17.40 2.88 3.75
N GLN A 195 16.85 1.71 3.40
CA GLN A 195 17.24 0.43 3.95
C GLN A 195 17.30 -0.60 2.82
N ILE A 196 18.44 -1.29 2.72
CA ILE A 196 18.59 -2.49 1.90
C ILE A 196 18.77 -3.65 2.86
N ILE A 197 17.78 -4.52 2.91
CA ILE A 197 17.74 -5.62 3.86
C ILE A 197 17.81 -6.97 3.13
N SER A 198 17.76 -8.09 3.86
CA SER A 198 17.91 -9.40 3.28
C SER A 198 16.89 -9.67 2.15
N ASN A 199 17.19 -10.64 1.30
CA ASN A 199 16.36 -11.03 0.14
C ASN A 199 16.15 -9.93 -0.92
N GLY A 200 17.06 -8.94 -1.00
CA GLY A 200 16.99 -7.86 -1.99
C GLY A 200 15.81 -6.92 -1.79
N ILE A 201 15.33 -6.80 -0.55
CA ILE A 201 14.28 -5.85 -0.18
C ILE A 201 14.90 -4.46 -0.03
N HIS A 202 14.49 -3.52 -0.89
CA HIS A 202 14.93 -2.13 -0.88
C HIS A 202 13.79 -1.22 -0.45
N ILE A 203 13.96 -0.53 0.66
CA ILE A 203 12.98 0.37 1.24
C ILE A 203 13.55 1.78 1.20
N TYR A 204 12.92 2.64 0.41
CA TYR A 204 13.33 4.04 0.25
C TYR A 204 12.79 4.92 1.40
N PRO A 205 13.37 6.11 1.64
CA PRO A 205 12.80 7.08 2.57
C PRO A 205 11.36 7.46 2.19
N SER A 206 10.57 7.85 3.17
CA SER A 206 9.12 8.11 3.00
C SER A 206 8.80 9.14 1.92
N TRP A 207 9.68 10.12 1.69
CA TRP A 207 9.46 11.17 0.70
C TRP A 207 9.54 10.67 -0.76
N VAL A 208 10.18 9.52 -1.03
CA VAL A 208 10.38 9.01 -2.41
C VAL A 208 9.05 8.70 -3.07
N PHE A 209 8.20 7.91 -2.44
CA PHE A 209 6.86 7.60 -2.94
C PHE A 209 5.73 8.31 -2.19
N ALA A 210 6.07 9.09 -1.18
CA ALA A 210 5.18 9.94 -0.39
C ALA A 210 3.84 9.28 -0.02
N GLY A 211 3.84 8.42 0.98
CA GLY A 211 2.66 7.73 1.50
C GLY A 211 1.54 8.67 2.00
N ASN A 212 1.81 9.97 2.08
CA ASN A 212 0.85 11.01 2.41
C ASN A 212 1.41 12.40 2.11
N SER A 213 0.59 13.44 2.24
CA SER A 213 0.98 14.83 1.95
C SER A 213 2.06 15.39 2.88
N ALA A 214 2.20 14.87 4.11
CA ALA A 214 3.19 15.36 5.08
C ALA A 214 4.63 14.97 4.70
N THR A 215 4.80 13.86 3.98
CA THR A 215 6.13 13.38 3.54
C THR A 215 6.47 13.79 2.12
N ARG A 216 5.52 14.39 1.37
CA ARG A 216 5.72 14.77 -0.02
C ARG A 216 6.75 15.89 -0.16
N ARG A 217 7.68 15.71 -1.13
CA ARG A 217 8.66 16.71 -1.58
C ARG A 217 8.48 17.01 -3.08
N VAL A 218 9.14 18.02 -3.57
CA VAL A 218 9.17 18.35 -5.02
C VAL A 218 9.76 17.20 -5.84
N ASP A 219 10.69 16.45 -5.26
CA ASP A 219 11.37 15.32 -5.89
C ASP A 219 10.66 13.98 -5.76
N SER A 220 9.55 13.91 -5.04
CA SER A 220 8.76 12.68 -4.90
C SER A 220 8.30 12.14 -6.26
N TYR A 221 8.34 10.82 -6.42
CA TYR A 221 7.90 10.10 -7.61
C TYR A 221 6.39 9.95 -7.68
N SER A 222 5.77 9.86 -6.52
CA SER A 222 4.31 9.73 -6.39
C SER A 222 3.82 10.37 -5.11
N MET A 223 2.50 10.37 -4.92
CA MET A 223 1.85 10.70 -3.65
C MET A 223 0.59 9.86 -3.50
N HIS A 224 0.43 9.23 -2.36
CA HIS A 224 -0.78 8.54 -1.94
C HIS A 224 -1.72 9.54 -1.23
N PHE A 225 -2.97 9.63 -1.68
CA PHE A 225 -3.94 10.57 -1.11
C PHE A 225 -4.55 10.06 0.20
N CYS A 226 -4.36 8.80 0.56
CA CYS A 226 -4.96 8.14 1.72
C CYS A 226 -6.48 8.33 1.75
N ASP A 227 -7.12 8.11 0.62
CA ASP A 227 -8.55 8.38 0.43
C ASP A 227 -9.44 7.55 1.35
N SER A 228 -8.92 6.43 1.90
CA SER A 228 -9.60 5.57 2.89
C SER A 228 -11.10 5.47 2.60
N SER A 229 -11.45 5.19 1.34
CA SER A 229 -12.83 5.16 0.84
C SER A 229 -13.71 4.14 1.59
N TRP A 230 -13.08 3.24 2.33
CA TRP A 230 -13.68 2.23 3.19
C TRP A 230 -14.09 2.74 4.58
N ARG A 231 -13.70 3.99 4.95
CA ARG A 231 -14.08 4.62 6.23
C ARG A 231 -15.17 5.65 6.01
N ASP A 232 -16.17 5.65 6.87
CA ASP A 232 -17.16 6.74 6.94
C ASP A 232 -16.52 8.00 7.53
N TYR A 233 -16.36 9.02 6.69
CA TYR A 233 -15.87 10.32 7.15
C TYR A 233 -17.01 11.29 7.47
N SER A 234 -16.80 12.10 8.52
CA SER A 234 -17.66 13.23 8.81
C SER A 234 -17.70 14.24 7.65
N PHE A 235 -18.82 14.92 7.47
CA PHE A 235 -19.05 15.89 6.41
C PHE A 235 -17.91 16.92 6.22
N PRO A 236 -17.31 17.52 7.28
CA PRO A 236 -16.17 18.45 7.12
C PRO A 236 -14.94 17.81 6.50
N ARG A 237 -14.64 16.54 6.81
CA ARG A 237 -13.53 15.80 6.19
C ARG A 237 -13.78 15.51 4.73
N LYS A 238 -15.02 15.21 4.34
CA LYS A 238 -15.40 15.02 2.93
C LYS A 238 -15.18 16.30 2.12
N ILE A 239 -15.54 17.47 2.67
CA ILE A 239 -15.30 18.79 2.03
C ILE A 239 -13.79 19.06 1.90
N LYS A 240 -13.01 18.91 2.97
CA LYS A 240 -11.56 19.14 2.94
C LYS A 240 -10.89 18.26 1.86
N ARG A 241 -11.28 17.00 1.77
CA ARG A 241 -10.79 16.07 0.75
C ARG A 241 -11.15 16.53 -0.66
N TRP A 242 -12.43 16.88 -0.88
CA TRP A 242 -12.89 17.41 -2.15
C TRP A 242 -12.07 18.62 -2.59
N LEU A 243 -11.81 19.56 -1.69
CA LEU A 243 -10.97 20.74 -1.96
C LEU A 243 -9.53 20.35 -2.31
N VAL A 244 -8.89 19.44 -1.57
CA VAL A 244 -7.52 18.97 -1.85
C VAL A 244 -7.46 18.29 -3.22
N THR A 245 -8.47 17.52 -3.58
CA THR A 245 -8.54 16.79 -4.85
C THR A 245 -8.76 17.72 -6.04
N HIS A 246 -9.67 18.71 -5.92
CA HIS A 246 -10.06 19.58 -7.04
C HIS A 246 -9.19 20.83 -7.15
N TYR A 247 -8.58 21.27 -6.06
CA TYR A 247 -7.75 22.48 -5.99
C TYR A 247 -6.40 22.22 -5.31
N PRO A 248 -5.59 21.26 -5.81
CA PRO A 248 -4.31 20.88 -5.17
C PRO A 248 -3.34 22.07 -5.10
N ALA A 249 -3.49 23.08 -5.97
CA ALA A 249 -2.66 24.28 -5.96
C ALA A 249 -2.85 25.14 -4.70
N LEU A 250 -4.03 25.12 -4.07
CA LEU A 250 -4.32 25.86 -2.83
C LEU A 250 -3.60 25.27 -1.61
N PHE A 251 -3.20 24.00 -1.68
CA PHE A 251 -2.56 23.25 -0.59
C PHE A 251 -1.07 22.95 -0.84
N ARG A 252 -0.47 23.54 -1.89
CA ARG A 252 0.96 23.40 -2.20
C ARG A 252 1.91 24.17 -1.27
N LYS A 253 1.39 24.95 -0.33
CA LYS A 253 2.16 25.83 0.57
C LYS A 253 1.98 25.48 2.06
N MET A 254 1.50 24.29 2.40
CA MET A 254 1.53 23.80 3.79
C MET A 254 2.48 22.63 3.91
#